data_00950e897aaf1064b8e209efaef0203b
#
_entry.id   00950e897aaf1064b8e209efaef0203b
#
_cell.length_a   1.000
_cell.length_b   1.000
_cell.length_c   1.000
_cell.angle_alpha   90.00
_cell.angle_beta   90.00
_cell.angle_gamma   90.00
#
_symmetry.space_group_name_H-M   'P 1'
#
loop_
_entity.id
_entity.type
_entity.pdbx_description
1 polymer ?
#
loop_
_entity_poly.entity_id
_entity_poly.type
_entity_poly.pdbx_seq_one_letter_code
_entity_poly.pdbx_strand_id
1 'polypeptide(L)'
;VVATVPLTTLDASKQKEGTAELLGNQGSQGQELRIDTRPMSSGSGYVEVWLINTDGKRMVSLGVLSGTEATFPVPPDALAQGYTIVDLSREQYDDRPQHSGDSIMRGTLPV
;
A
#
# COMPACT_ATOMS: atom_id res chain seq x y z
N VAL A 1 12.06 8.38 -9.13
CA VAL A 1 10.67 7.89 -9.16
C VAL A 1 10.44 7.15 -10.46
N VAL A 2 10.06 5.89 -10.35
CA VAL A 2 9.76 5.05 -11.51
C VAL A 2 8.30 5.18 -11.92
N ALA A 3 7.42 5.26 -10.93
CA ALA A 3 5.98 5.37 -11.18
C ALA A 3 5.32 6.07 -9.99
N THR A 4 4.20 6.71 -10.26
CA THR A 4 3.40 7.38 -9.23
C THR A 4 1.95 7.05 -9.47
N VAL A 5 1.21 6.75 -8.40
CA VAL A 5 -0.21 6.47 -8.50
C VAL A 5 -0.96 7.18 -7.39
N PRO A 6 -2.11 7.80 -7.68
CA PRO A 6 -2.96 8.35 -6.63
C PRO A 6 -3.61 7.21 -5.84
N LEU A 7 -3.74 7.40 -4.54
CA LEU A 7 -4.48 6.48 -3.68
C LEU A 7 -5.84 7.12 -3.42
N THR A 8 -6.88 6.43 -3.85
CA THR A 8 -8.24 6.94 -3.76
C THR A 8 -9.07 6.07 -2.82
N THR A 9 -10.05 6.71 -2.17
CA THR A 9 -10.95 5.99 -1.28
C THR A 9 -11.79 4.99 -2.07
N LEU A 10 -12.25 3.95 -1.38
CA LEU A 10 -13.04 2.89 -2.03
C LEU A 10 -14.53 3.15 -2.01
N ASP A 11 -14.97 4.24 -1.38
CA ASP A 11 -16.38 4.61 -1.37
C ASP A 11 -16.76 5.28 -2.71
N ALA A 12 -18.02 5.68 -2.81
CA ALA A 12 -18.55 6.26 -4.04
C ALA A 12 -17.86 7.58 -4.42
N SER A 13 -17.29 8.29 -3.45
CA SER A 13 -16.65 9.59 -3.71
C SER A 13 -15.31 9.45 -4.44
N LYS A 14 -14.61 8.34 -4.27
CA LYS A 14 -13.32 8.05 -4.89
C LYS A 14 -12.35 9.23 -4.82
N GLN A 15 -12.23 9.81 -3.64
CA GLN A 15 -11.38 10.97 -3.46
C GLN A 15 -9.93 10.56 -3.28
N LYS A 16 -9.04 11.35 -3.86
CA LYS A 16 -7.61 11.14 -3.67
C LYS A 16 -7.23 11.58 -2.27
N GLU A 17 -6.75 10.64 -1.47
CA GLU A 17 -6.34 10.88 -0.09
C GLU A 17 -4.86 10.61 0.12
N GLY A 18 -4.16 10.16 -0.91
CA GLY A 18 -2.73 9.89 -0.81
C GLY A 18 -2.08 9.63 -2.15
N THR A 19 -0.80 9.30 -2.09
CA THR A 19 0.03 9.00 -3.26
C THR A 19 0.99 7.89 -2.92
N ALA A 20 1.19 6.97 -3.86
CA ALA A 20 2.23 5.96 -3.77
C ALA A 20 3.25 6.20 -4.88
N GLU A 21 4.53 6.22 -4.52
CA GLU A 21 5.62 6.39 -5.47
C GLU A 21 6.51 5.16 -5.46
N LEU A 22 6.69 4.57 -6.63
CA LEU A 22 7.62 3.47 -6.78
C LEU A 22 9.00 4.06 -7.08
N LEU A 23 9.96 3.76 -6.21
CA LEU A 23 11.31 4.29 -6.31
C LEU A 23 12.22 3.18 -6.81
N GLY A 24 12.92 3.47 -7.91
CA GLY A 24 13.94 2.57 -8.41
C GLY A 24 15.22 2.75 -7.61
N ASN A 25 15.88 1.65 -7.29
CA ASN A 25 17.14 1.70 -6.59
C ASN A 25 18.26 1.41 -7.58
N GLN A 26 19.07 2.40 -7.86
CA GLN A 26 20.22 2.24 -8.71
C GLN A 26 21.24 1.38 -7.99
N GLY A 27 21.71 0.34 -8.63
CA GLY A 27 22.73 -0.49 -8.06
C GLY A 27 22.22 -1.79 -7.48
N SER A 28 21.02 -2.19 -7.81
CA SER A 28 20.67 -3.59 -7.69
C SER A 28 19.96 -4.03 -6.44
N GLN A 29 19.65 -3.18 -5.50
CA GLN A 29 19.07 -3.65 -4.23
C GLN A 29 17.55 -3.69 -4.25
N GLY A 30 16.94 -3.59 -5.43
CA GLY A 30 15.51 -3.65 -5.53
C GLY A 30 14.83 -2.29 -5.50
N GLN A 31 13.55 -2.30 -5.28
CA GLN A 31 12.73 -1.11 -5.35
C GLN A 31 12.12 -0.83 -3.99
N GLU A 32 11.69 0.42 -3.81
CA GLU A 32 11.00 0.84 -2.61
C GLU A 32 9.70 1.51 -2.99
N LEU A 33 8.73 1.46 -2.08
CA LEU A 33 7.44 2.10 -2.25
C LEU A 33 7.28 3.15 -1.16
N ARG A 34 7.13 4.40 -1.58
CA ARG A 34 6.89 5.50 -0.66
C ARG A 34 5.41 5.82 -0.64
N ILE A 35 4.86 5.87 0.56
CA ILE A 35 3.45 6.21 0.78
C ILE A 35 3.39 7.58 1.45
N ASP A 36 2.51 8.44 0.94
CA ASP A 36 2.30 9.77 1.47
C ASP A 36 0.79 10.01 1.48
N THR A 37 0.20 10.28 2.64
CA THR A 37 -1.24 10.42 2.76
C THR A 37 -1.61 11.63 3.58
N ARG A 38 -2.88 12.01 3.52
CA ARG A 38 -3.47 12.91 4.49
C ARG A 38 -3.59 12.20 5.83
N PRO A 39 -3.70 12.94 6.94
CA PRO A 39 -3.95 12.31 8.24
C PRO A 39 -5.19 11.43 8.18
N MET A 40 -5.06 10.20 8.71
CA MET A 40 -6.13 9.22 8.71
C MET A 40 -6.40 8.77 10.12
N SER A 41 -7.67 8.43 10.40
CA SER A 41 -8.02 7.82 11.67
C SER A 41 -7.97 6.31 11.52
N SER A 42 -7.18 5.65 12.35
CA SER A 42 -7.15 4.19 12.43
C SER A 42 -7.99 3.68 13.60
N GLY A 43 -8.62 4.58 14.34
CA GLY A 43 -9.35 4.22 15.55
C GLY A 43 -8.39 3.67 16.60
N SER A 44 -8.72 2.52 17.17
CA SER A 44 -7.87 1.86 18.16
C SER A 44 -6.84 0.93 17.55
N GLY A 45 -6.81 0.80 16.23
CA GLY A 45 -5.90 -0.06 15.53
C GLY A 45 -4.75 0.69 14.88
N TYR A 46 -4.37 0.22 13.70
CA TYR A 46 -3.28 0.80 12.92
C TYR A 46 -3.59 0.69 11.44
N VAL A 47 -2.82 1.40 10.62
CA VAL A 47 -2.94 1.33 9.16
C VAL A 47 -1.81 0.45 8.64
N GLU A 48 -2.16 -0.53 7.82
CA GLU A 48 -1.18 -1.44 7.21
C GLU A 48 -1.18 -1.26 5.70
N VAL A 49 0.01 -1.35 5.11
CA VAL A 49 0.22 -1.18 3.67
C VAL A 49 0.44 -2.56 3.05
N TRP A 50 -0.30 -2.83 1.99
CA TRP A 50 -0.27 -4.11 1.29
C TRP A 50 0.01 -3.93 -0.19
N LEU A 51 0.57 -4.97 -0.80
CA LEU A 51 0.54 -5.14 -2.25
C LEU A 51 -0.38 -6.32 -2.55
N ILE A 52 -1.42 -6.07 -3.33
CA ILE A 52 -2.39 -7.09 -3.70
C ILE A 52 -2.15 -7.49 -5.15
N ASN A 53 -2.22 -8.79 -5.41
CA ASN A 53 -2.08 -9.32 -6.76
C ASN A 53 -3.29 -8.93 -7.61
N THR A 54 -3.09 -8.89 -8.92
CA THR A 54 -4.18 -8.56 -9.86
C THR A 54 -5.33 -9.55 -9.82
N ASP A 55 -5.14 -10.75 -9.24
CA ASP A 55 -6.24 -11.69 -9.03
C ASP A 55 -7.17 -11.26 -7.88
N GLY A 56 -6.80 -10.23 -7.13
CA GLY A 56 -7.60 -9.74 -6.02
C GLY A 56 -7.58 -10.62 -4.78
N LYS A 57 -6.74 -11.65 -4.75
CA LYS A 57 -6.73 -12.63 -3.66
C LYS A 57 -5.40 -12.72 -2.93
N ARG A 58 -4.31 -12.87 -3.68
CA ARG A 58 -2.99 -12.99 -3.06
C ARG A 58 -2.49 -11.61 -2.67
N MET A 59 -1.94 -11.48 -1.47
CA MET A 59 -1.48 -10.20 -0.97
C MET A 59 -0.27 -10.36 -0.06
N VAL A 60 0.57 -9.34 -0.05
CA VAL A 60 1.78 -9.28 0.76
C VAL A 60 1.74 -8.01 1.59
N SER A 61 1.98 -8.13 2.89
CA SER A 61 2.09 -6.96 3.76
C SER A 61 3.46 -6.32 3.59
N LEU A 62 3.49 -5.00 3.44
CA LEU A 62 4.74 -4.24 3.42
C LEU A 62 5.09 -3.69 4.80
N GLY A 63 4.10 -3.47 5.65
CA GLY A 63 4.33 -2.98 6.99
C GLY A 63 3.28 -1.99 7.45
N VAL A 64 3.54 -1.37 8.60
CA VAL A 64 2.62 -0.44 9.25
C VAL A 64 2.99 0.99 8.85
N LEU A 65 1.99 1.78 8.47
CA LEU A 65 2.19 3.19 8.19
C LEU A 65 2.11 3.97 9.50
N SER A 66 3.24 4.52 9.92
CA SER A 66 3.32 5.36 11.11
C SER A 66 3.26 6.82 10.66
N GLY A 67 2.23 7.53 11.07
CA GLY A 67 2.04 8.91 10.63
C GLY A 67 1.48 8.97 9.22
N THR A 68 1.93 9.93 8.41
CA THR A 68 1.40 10.19 7.08
C THR A 68 2.36 9.83 5.95
N GLU A 69 3.57 9.40 6.28
CA GLU A 69 4.58 9.10 5.27
C GLU A 69 5.46 7.96 5.74
N ALA A 70 5.75 7.04 4.83
CA ALA A 70 6.69 5.95 5.10
C ALA A 70 7.19 5.38 3.77
N THR A 71 8.34 4.71 3.82
CA THR A 71 8.93 4.04 2.68
C THR A 71 9.18 2.58 3.05
N PHE A 72 8.77 1.68 2.17
CA PHE A 72 8.86 0.24 2.41
C PHE A 72 9.65 -0.42 1.29
N PRO A 73 10.52 -1.40 1.60
CA PRO A 73 11.13 -2.19 0.53
C PRO A 73 10.06 -3.05 -0.15
N VAL A 74 10.16 -3.16 -1.48
CA VAL A 74 9.28 -4.02 -2.26
C VAL A 74 9.94 -5.39 -2.39
N PRO A 75 9.24 -6.49 -2.05
CA PRO A 75 9.84 -7.81 -2.17
C PRO A 75 10.32 -8.07 -3.60
N PRO A 76 11.46 -8.76 -3.76
CA PRO A 76 11.97 -9.08 -5.10
C PRO A 76 10.91 -9.80 -5.94
N ASP A 77 10.80 -9.41 -7.19
CA ASP A 77 9.89 -10.03 -8.17
C ASP A 77 8.40 -9.85 -7.88
N ALA A 78 8.02 -9.13 -6.81
CA ALA A 78 6.61 -8.96 -6.48
C ALA A 78 5.83 -8.31 -7.62
N LEU A 79 6.35 -7.21 -8.16
CA LEU A 79 5.67 -6.51 -9.24
C LEU A 79 5.57 -7.36 -10.50
N ALA A 80 6.62 -8.12 -10.82
CA ALA A 80 6.62 -8.99 -12.00
C ALA A 80 5.60 -10.12 -11.85
N GLN A 81 5.28 -10.51 -10.63
CA GLN A 81 4.30 -11.55 -10.36
C GLN A 81 2.87 -11.01 -10.25
N GLY A 82 2.69 -9.71 -10.46
CA GLY A 82 1.36 -9.12 -10.48
C GLY A 82 0.90 -8.45 -9.19
N TYR A 83 1.77 -8.31 -8.20
CA TYR A 83 1.45 -7.62 -6.95
C TYR A 83 1.60 -6.11 -7.17
N THR A 84 0.66 -5.52 -7.88
CA THR A 84 0.75 -4.13 -8.33
C THR A 84 -0.30 -3.20 -7.71
N ILE A 85 -1.23 -3.75 -6.93
CA ILE A 85 -2.27 -2.93 -6.31
C ILE A 85 -1.82 -2.54 -4.91
N VAL A 86 -1.65 -1.24 -4.68
CA VAL A 86 -1.30 -0.71 -3.36
C VAL A 86 -2.58 -0.52 -2.57
N ASP A 87 -2.65 -1.07 -1.37
CA ASP A 87 -3.84 -1.04 -0.52
C ASP A 87 -3.45 -0.63 0.89
N LEU A 88 -4.17 0.32 1.45
CA LEU A 88 -4.03 0.73 2.84
C LEU A 88 -5.30 0.33 3.59
N SER A 89 -5.16 -0.43 4.66
CA SER A 89 -6.28 -0.94 5.43
C SER A 89 -6.19 -0.59 6.91
N ARG A 90 -7.36 -0.56 7.57
CA ARG A 90 -7.41 -0.48 9.03
C ARG A 90 -7.32 -1.88 9.59
N GLU A 91 -6.37 -2.08 10.50
CA GLU A 91 -6.18 -3.36 11.18
C GLU A 91 -6.37 -3.19 12.67
N GLN A 92 -6.82 -4.24 13.32
CA GLN A 92 -7.02 -4.24 14.77
C GLN A 92 -5.88 -5.00 15.45
N TYR A 93 -5.60 -4.65 16.71
CA TYR A 93 -4.64 -5.40 17.52
C TYR A 93 -5.34 -6.65 18.08
N ASP A 94 -5.57 -7.63 17.21
CA ASP A 94 -6.35 -8.83 17.55
C ASP A 94 -5.60 -10.14 17.27
N ASP A 95 -4.29 -10.05 17.08
CA ASP A 95 -3.43 -11.20 16.78
C ASP A 95 -3.80 -11.93 15.48
N ARG A 96 -4.52 -11.27 14.59
CA ARG A 96 -4.87 -11.81 13.28
C ARG A 96 -4.03 -11.13 12.21
N PRO A 97 -3.08 -11.86 11.59
CA PRO A 97 -2.21 -11.25 10.57
C PRO A 97 -2.88 -11.03 9.22
N GLN A 98 -4.07 -11.58 9.01
CA GLN A 98 -4.76 -11.45 7.74
C GLN A 98 -5.26 -10.02 7.53
N HIS A 99 -5.36 -9.63 6.26
CA HIS A 99 -5.98 -8.37 5.89
C HIS A 99 -7.41 -8.34 6.41
N SER A 100 -7.78 -7.24 7.06
CA SER A 100 -9.08 -7.11 7.70
C SER A 100 -10.25 -7.02 6.72
N GLY A 101 -9.97 -6.64 5.48
CA GLY A 101 -11.00 -6.31 4.51
C GLY A 101 -11.49 -4.87 4.63
N ASP A 102 -10.99 -4.10 5.58
CA ASP A 102 -11.39 -2.70 5.79
C ASP A 102 -10.38 -1.77 5.11
N SER A 103 -10.40 -1.76 3.80
CA SER A 103 -9.50 -0.91 3.01
C SER A 103 -9.94 0.55 3.08
N ILE A 104 -8.97 1.44 3.27
CA ILE A 104 -9.19 2.87 3.34
C ILE A 104 -9.02 3.50 1.97
N MET A 105 -7.93 3.16 1.29
CA MET A 105 -7.63 3.71 -0.03
C MET A 105 -6.78 2.72 -0.81
N ARG A 106 -6.79 2.88 -2.14
CA ARG A 106 -6.14 1.93 -3.04
C ARG A 106 -5.74 2.61 -4.34
N GLY A 107 -4.68 2.10 -4.96
CA GLY A 107 -4.26 2.52 -6.29
C GLY A 107 -3.45 1.43 -6.96
N THR A 108 -3.52 1.33 -8.28
CA THR A 108 -2.79 0.32 -9.04
C THR A 108 -1.57 0.95 -9.70
N LEU A 109 -0.38 0.43 -9.40
CA LEU A 109 0.85 0.91 -10.02
C LEU A 109 0.83 0.63 -11.52
N PRO A 110 1.20 1.62 -12.35
CA PRO A 110 1.19 1.48 -13.81
C PRO A 110 2.47 0.78 -14.29
N VAL A 111 2.69 -0.43 -13.86
CA VAL A 111 3.89 -1.20 -14.23
C VAL A 111 3.53 -2.58 -14.76
#